data_1b5c098aba299d0c875c3744fde62631
#
_entry.id   1b5c098aba299d0c875c3744fde62631
#
_cell.length_a   1.000
_cell.length_b   1.000
_cell.length_c   1.000
_cell.angle_alpha   90.00
_cell.angle_beta   90.00
_cell.angle_gamma   90.00
#
_symmetry.space_group_name_H-M   'P 1'
#
loop_
_entity.id
_entity.type
_entity.pdbx_description
1 polymer ?
#
loop_
_entity_poly.entity_id
_entity_poly.type
_entity_poly.pdbx_seq_one_letter_code
_entity_poly.pdbx_strand_id
1 'polypeptide(L)'
;KNTVVGSSMYPTLEDGEHVIVNVAASYLTDIERFDVVVVHSPDNKDLWVKRVIGLPGETISYQDGILYVDNKEIEEPFLDKNYAEQVVKQQQLKTFTQDMAPVTLKDNEYFLMGDNRNNSMDSRSVGPFTRDKIIAKGMLIYSPIDKVRYVSNGK
;
A
#
# COMPACT_ATOMS: atom_id res chain seq x y z
N LYS A 1 3.34 19.80 3.41
CA LYS A 1 4.46 19.08 4.03
C LYS A 1 3.91 18.22 5.14
N ASN A 2 4.20 16.93 5.12
CA ASN A 2 3.68 15.96 6.08
C ASN A 2 4.82 15.11 6.62
N THR A 3 4.60 14.48 7.77
CA THR A 3 5.52 13.53 8.36
C THR A 3 4.88 12.14 8.30
N VAL A 4 5.64 11.14 7.91
CA VAL A 4 5.23 9.73 7.98
C VAL A 4 5.15 9.32 9.45
N VAL A 5 4.01 8.76 9.83
CA VAL A 5 3.78 8.26 11.20
C VAL A 5 3.48 6.76 11.13
N GLY A 6 4.22 6.01 11.93
CA GLY A 6 4.08 4.56 12.00
C GLY A 6 4.87 3.80 10.94
N SER A 7 4.70 2.50 10.92
CA SER A 7 5.53 1.57 10.16
C SER A 7 4.77 0.73 9.14
N SER A 8 3.53 1.09 8.81
CA SER A 8 2.68 0.28 7.91
C SER A 8 3.23 0.15 6.48
N MET A 9 4.09 1.08 6.07
CA MET A 9 4.74 1.10 4.75
C MET A 9 6.23 0.75 4.82
N TYR A 10 6.73 0.34 5.97
CA TYR A 10 8.13 -0.07 6.11
C TYR A 10 8.43 -1.32 5.26
N PRO A 11 9.59 -1.43 4.59
CA PRO A 11 10.71 -0.47 4.56
C PRO A 11 10.61 0.60 3.45
N THR A 12 9.54 0.66 2.68
CA THR A 12 9.35 1.65 1.62
C THR A 12 9.35 3.09 2.15
N LEU A 13 8.65 3.30 3.28
CA LEU A 13 8.63 4.53 4.05
C LEU A 13 8.94 4.22 5.51
N GLU A 14 9.71 5.10 6.13
CA GLU A 14 10.08 4.97 7.55
C GLU A 14 9.36 6.03 8.40
N ASP A 15 9.09 5.67 9.64
CA ASP A 15 8.55 6.60 10.64
C ASP A 15 9.45 7.83 10.78
N GLY A 16 8.87 9.01 10.82
CA GLY A 16 9.58 10.28 10.95
C GLY A 16 10.10 10.88 9.65
N GLU A 17 10.02 10.20 8.52
CA GLU A 17 10.37 10.81 7.23
C GLU A 17 9.44 11.97 6.88
N HIS A 18 10.01 13.06 6.36
CA HIS A 18 9.23 14.20 5.88
C HIS A 18 8.97 14.10 4.39
N VAL A 19 7.72 14.29 4.00
CA VAL A 19 7.25 14.06 2.63
C VAL A 19 6.49 15.25 2.07
N ILE A 20 6.58 15.40 0.75
CA ILE A 20 5.69 16.25 -0.06
C ILE A 20 4.85 15.31 -0.92
N VAL A 21 3.55 15.29 -0.70
CA VAL A 21 2.63 14.45 -1.46
C VAL A 21 2.18 15.12 -2.76
N ASN A 22 2.00 14.33 -3.80
CA ASN A 22 1.59 14.84 -5.10
C ASN A 22 0.07 14.74 -5.26
N VAL A 23 -0.61 15.80 -4.85
CA VAL A 23 -2.07 15.90 -4.96
C VAL A 23 -2.50 16.02 -6.43
N ALA A 24 -1.78 16.82 -7.23
CA ALA A 24 -2.12 17.02 -8.64
C ALA A 24 -2.12 15.71 -9.45
N ALA A 25 -1.16 14.83 -9.21
CA ALA A 25 -1.09 13.56 -9.90
C ALA A 25 -2.34 12.70 -9.70
N SER A 26 -2.97 12.74 -8.52
CA SER A 26 -4.18 11.96 -8.26
C SER A 26 -5.40 12.43 -9.05
N TYR A 27 -5.41 13.69 -9.51
CA TYR A 27 -6.49 14.24 -10.32
C TYR A 27 -6.20 14.22 -11.81
N LEU A 28 -4.91 14.30 -12.19
CA LEU A 28 -4.49 14.43 -13.58
C LEU A 28 -4.16 13.09 -14.26
N THR A 29 -3.96 12.04 -13.47
CA THR A 29 -3.61 10.69 -13.95
C THR A 29 -4.49 9.63 -13.32
N ASP A 30 -4.62 8.49 -13.98
CA ASP A 30 -5.33 7.35 -13.42
C ASP A 30 -4.56 6.75 -12.25
N ILE A 31 -5.29 6.15 -11.32
CA ILE A 31 -4.72 5.33 -10.26
C ILE A 31 -4.38 3.96 -10.84
N GLU A 32 -3.12 3.58 -10.76
CA GLU A 32 -2.61 2.32 -11.28
C GLU A 32 -2.28 1.34 -10.17
N ARG A 33 -2.22 0.05 -10.53
CA ARG A 33 -1.74 -0.97 -9.60
C ARG A 33 -0.35 -0.62 -9.09
N PHE A 34 -0.15 -0.79 -7.80
CA PHE A 34 1.06 -0.54 -7.03
C PHE A 34 1.39 0.94 -6.79
N ASP A 35 0.56 1.86 -7.24
CA ASP A 35 0.71 3.27 -6.83
C ASP A 35 0.70 3.39 -5.31
N VAL A 36 1.60 4.21 -4.79
CA VAL A 36 1.57 4.64 -3.39
C VAL A 36 0.67 5.87 -3.29
N VAL A 37 -0.38 5.76 -2.50
CA VAL A 37 -1.42 6.79 -2.38
C VAL A 37 -1.57 7.26 -0.95
N VAL A 38 -2.05 8.50 -0.81
CA VAL A 38 -2.54 9.05 0.46
C VAL A 38 -4.06 8.99 0.43
N VAL A 39 -4.64 8.44 1.47
CA VAL A 39 -6.07 8.19 1.54
C VAL A 39 -6.62 8.62 2.91
N HIS A 40 -7.83 9.15 2.93
CA HIS A 40 -8.55 9.35 4.19
C HIS A 40 -8.86 8.01 4.86
N SER A 41 -8.63 7.92 6.16
CA SER A 41 -9.07 6.78 6.97
C SER A 41 -10.59 6.58 6.85
N PRO A 42 -11.15 5.39 7.16
CA PRO A 42 -12.58 5.14 7.05
C PRO A 42 -13.44 6.15 7.79
N ASP A 43 -12.99 6.65 8.94
CA ASP A 43 -13.68 7.65 9.75
C ASP A 43 -13.33 9.11 9.40
N ASN A 44 -12.52 9.33 8.37
CA ASN A 44 -12.01 10.63 7.89
C ASN A 44 -11.23 11.46 8.91
N LYS A 45 -10.71 10.85 9.97
CA LYS A 45 -9.94 11.57 10.99
C LYS A 45 -8.47 11.69 10.65
N ASP A 46 -7.93 10.67 9.98
CA ASP A 46 -6.51 10.56 9.69
C ASP A 46 -6.27 10.42 8.18
N LEU A 47 -5.03 10.66 7.79
CA LEU A 47 -4.52 10.34 6.46
C LEU A 47 -3.61 9.13 6.57
N TRP A 48 -3.89 8.12 5.77
CA TRP A 48 -3.08 6.91 5.67
C TRP A 48 -2.30 6.89 4.36
N VAL A 49 -1.10 6.36 4.40
CA VAL A 49 -0.33 6.03 3.21
C VAL A 49 -0.42 4.53 2.99
N LYS A 50 -0.84 4.13 1.82
CA LYS A 50 -1.02 2.72 1.42
C LYS A 50 -0.61 2.53 -0.03
N ARG A 51 -0.49 1.27 -0.43
CA ARG A 51 -0.25 0.87 -1.81
C ARG A 51 -1.51 0.27 -2.42
N VAL A 52 -1.77 0.64 -3.67
CA VAL A 52 -2.87 0.08 -4.46
C VAL A 52 -2.52 -1.36 -4.88
N ILE A 53 -3.30 -2.32 -4.42
CA ILE A 53 -3.14 -3.74 -4.77
C ILE A 53 -4.21 -4.17 -5.76
N GLY A 54 -5.45 -3.75 -5.56
CA GLY A 54 -6.57 -4.06 -6.44
C GLY A 54 -7.20 -2.81 -7.03
N LEU A 55 -7.61 -2.92 -8.29
CA LEU A 55 -8.29 -1.89 -9.06
C LEU A 55 -9.80 -2.17 -9.14
N PRO A 56 -10.64 -1.15 -9.48
CA PRO A 56 -12.08 -1.34 -9.61
C PRO A 56 -12.46 -2.53 -10.48
N GLY A 57 -13.44 -3.32 -10.01
CA GLY A 57 -13.98 -4.47 -10.73
C GLY A 57 -13.16 -5.77 -10.62
N GLU A 58 -11.98 -5.72 -10.01
CA GLU A 58 -11.12 -6.91 -9.88
C GLU A 58 -11.50 -7.77 -8.68
N THR A 59 -11.16 -9.04 -8.75
CA THR A 59 -11.23 -9.99 -7.63
C THR A 59 -9.82 -10.26 -7.12
N ILE A 60 -9.56 -9.93 -5.85
CA ILE A 60 -8.25 -9.99 -5.21
C ILE A 60 -8.24 -11.12 -4.18
N SER A 61 -7.21 -11.95 -4.19
CA SER A 61 -6.96 -12.96 -3.15
C SER A 61 -5.48 -13.16 -2.91
N TYR A 62 -5.15 -13.74 -1.78
CA TYR A 62 -3.80 -14.20 -1.43
C TYR A 62 -3.84 -15.67 -1.04
N GLN A 63 -2.92 -16.45 -1.60
CA GLN A 63 -2.69 -17.84 -1.22
C GLN A 63 -1.19 -18.11 -1.19
N ASP A 64 -0.72 -18.67 -0.10
CA ASP A 64 0.70 -18.99 0.13
C ASP A 64 1.64 -17.79 -0.10
N GLY A 65 1.19 -16.58 0.28
CA GLY A 65 1.92 -15.33 0.12
C GLY A 65 1.88 -14.71 -1.27
N ILE A 66 1.17 -15.31 -2.20
CA ILE A 66 1.10 -14.90 -3.61
C ILE A 66 -0.20 -14.12 -3.84
N LEU A 67 -0.08 -12.98 -4.51
CA LEU A 67 -1.22 -12.17 -4.96
C LEU A 67 -1.85 -12.80 -6.21
N TYR A 68 -3.16 -12.97 -6.18
CA TYR A 68 -3.97 -13.32 -7.34
C TYR A 68 -4.96 -12.19 -7.65
N VAL A 69 -4.96 -11.76 -8.91
CA VAL A 69 -5.92 -10.79 -9.47
C VAL A 69 -6.67 -11.48 -10.59
N ASP A 70 -7.99 -11.61 -10.46
CA ASP A 70 -8.83 -12.36 -11.41
C ASP A 70 -8.28 -13.76 -11.71
N ASN A 71 -7.84 -14.47 -10.67
CA ASN A 71 -7.22 -15.80 -10.68
C ASN A 71 -5.86 -15.87 -11.40
N LYS A 72 -5.22 -14.75 -11.68
CA LYS A 72 -3.87 -14.70 -12.24
C LYS A 72 -2.88 -14.27 -11.18
N GLU A 73 -1.77 -14.98 -11.08
CA GLU A 73 -0.66 -14.62 -10.22
C GLU A 73 -0.03 -13.30 -10.68
N ILE A 74 0.15 -12.38 -9.74
CA ILE A 74 0.79 -11.09 -9.97
C ILE A 74 1.96 -10.95 -9.00
N GLU A 75 3.16 -10.69 -9.53
CA GLU A 75 4.33 -10.40 -8.70
C GLU A 75 4.19 -9.04 -8.00
N GLU A 76 4.73 -8.97 -6.80
CA GLU A 76 4.79 -7.75 -5.98
C GLU A 76 6.26 -7.31 -5.82
N PRO A 77 6.89 -6.70 -6.86
CA PRO A 77 8.33 -6.44 -6.89
C PRO A 77 8.80 -5.38 -5.89
N PHE A 78 7.88 -4.57 -5.38
CA PHE A 78 8.16 -3.53 -4.38
C PHE A 78 8.39 -4.10 -2.97
N LEU A 79 8.03 -5.35 -2.70
CA LEU A 79 8.27 -5.97 -1.41
C LEU A 79 9.74 -6.28 -1.24
N ASP A 80 10.33 -5.81 -0.14
CA ASP A 80 11.71 -6.15 0.23
C ASP A 80 11.79 -7.61 0.69
N LYS A 81 12.42 -8.47 -0.11
CA LYS A 81 12.52 -9.91 0.14
C LYS A 81 13.29 -10.22 1.42
N ASN A 82 14.39 -9.50 1.67
CA ASN A 82 15.20 -9.72 2.87
C ASN A 82 14.42 -9.37 4.14
N TYR A 83 13.72 -8.25 4.12
CA TYR A 83 12.86 -7.85 5.23
C TYR A 83 11.72 -8.87 5.44
N ALA A 84 11.06 -9.28 4.37
CA ALA A 84 9.96 -10.24 4.44
C ALA A 84 10.43 -11.58 5.04
N GLU A 85 11.57 -12.12 4.60
CA GLU A 85 12.16 -13.35 5.12
C GLU A 85 12.53 -13.22 6.60
N GLN A 86 13.10 -12.08 6.99
CA GLN A 86 13.44 -11.79 8.37
C GLN A 86 12.20 -11.80 9.28
N VAL A 87 11.12 -11.14 8.87
CA VAL A 87 9.86 -11.08 9.62
C VAL A 87 9.24 -12.48 9.73
N VAL A 88 9.17 -13.22 8.63
CA VAL A 88 8.66 -14.60 8.62
C VAL A 88 9.41 -15.48 9.62
N LYS A 89 10.73 -15.39 9.62
CA LYS A 89 11.59 -16.17 10.54
C LYS A 89 11.41 -15.75 11.99
N GLN A 90 11.44 -14.44 12.27
CA GLN A 90 11.36 -13.91 13.65
C GLN A 90 10.00 -14.16 14.28
N GLN A 91 8.92 -14.07 13.51
CA GLN A 91 7.55 -14.21 13.99
C GLN A 91 6.98 -15.61 13.75
N GLN A 92 7.77 -16.52 13.21
CA GLN A 92 7.36 -17.90 12.92
C GLN A 92 6.11 -18.00 12.07
N LEU A 93 6.02 -17.13 11.05
CA LEU A 93 4.89 -17.08 10.13
C LEU A 93 5.08 -18.11 9.00
N LYS A 94 3.98 -18.55 8.39
CA LYS A 94 4.02 -19.36 7.17
C LYS A 94 4.49 -18.52 5.98
N THR A 95 3.93 -17.31 5.84
CA THR A 95 4.23 -16.37 4.75
C THR A 95 4.20 -14.93 5.26
N PHE A 96 4.85 -14.00 4.54
CA PHE A 96 4.86 -12.58 4.88
C PHE A 96 3.48 -11.94 4.71
N THR A 97 2.75 -12.28 3.65
CA THR A 97 1.35 -11.91 3.47
C THR A 97 0.47 -13.13 3.77
N GLN A 98 -0.46 -12.98 4.69
CA GLN A 98 -1.37 -14.05 5.09
C GLN A 98 -2.37 -14.37 3.97
N ASP A 99 -2.87 -15.61 3.96
CA ASP A 99 -3.93 -16.02 3.06
C ASP A 99 -5.17 -15.13 3.25
N MET A 100 -5.79 -14.77 2.15
CA MET A 100 -7.00 -13.97 2.12
C MET A 100 -7.99 -14.52 1.09
N ALA A 101 -9.21 -14.78 1.52
CA ALA A 101 -10.30 -15.20 0.64
C ALA A 101 -10.56 -14.14 -0.45
N PRO A 102 -11.06 -14.55 -1.63
CA PRO A 102 -11.34 -13.62 -2.71
C PRO A 102 -12.28 -12.48 -2.31
N VAL A 103 -11.89 -11.25 -2.66
CA VAL A 103 -12.69 -10.03 -2.50
C VAL A 103 -12.91 -9.42 -3.87
N THR A 104 -14.15 -9.27 -4.29
CA THR A 104 -14.51 -8.61 -5.56
C THR A 104 -14.80 -7.14 -5.33
N LEU A 105 -14.05 -6.28 -6.00
CA LEU A 105 -14.16 -4.83 -5.90
C LEU A 105 -15.27 -4.30 -6.80
N LYS A 106 -16.02 -3.32 -6.31
CA LYS A 106 -16.99 -2.57 -7.10
C LYS A 106 -16.29 -1.60 -8.05
N ASP A 107 -17.06 -0.97 -8.96
CA ASP A 107 -16.53 -0.11 -10.02
C ASP A 107 -15.79 1.16 -9.56
N ASN A 108 -15.91 1.52 -8.28
CA ASN A 108 -15.26 2.68 -7.68
C ASN A 108 -14.38 2.32 -6.47
N GLU A 109 -14.12 1.04 -6.28
CA GLU A 109 -13.38 0.54 -5.12
C GLU A 109 -11.96 0.13 -5.47
N TYR A 110 -11.04 0.48 -4.57
CA TYR A 110 -9.62 0.12 -4.60
C TYR A 110 -9.28 -0.70 -3.37
N PHE A 111 -8.48 -1.74 -3.55
CA PHE A 111 -7.95 -2.53 -2.43
C PHE A 111 -6.56 -2.02 -2.09
N LEU A 112 -6.41 -1.46 -0.90
CA LEU A 112 -5.19 -0.80 -0.45
C LEU A 112 -4.54 -1.61 0.67
N MET A 113 -3.22 -1.81 0.58
CA MET A 113 -2.47 -2.51 1.62
C MET A 113 -1.19 -1.75 1.99
N GLY A 114 -0.75 -1.93 3.23
CA GLY A 114 0.60 -1.52 3.63
C GLY A 114 1.65 -2.48 3.11
N ASP A 115 2.85 -1.99 2.84
CA ASP A 115 3.99 -2.82 2.45
C ASP A 115 4.48 -3.69 3.61
N ASN A 116 4.34 -3.20 4.83
CA ASN A 116 4.61 -3.98 6.04
C ASN A 116 3.41 -4.90 6.34
N ARG A 117 3.30 -5.98 5.60
CA ARG A 117 2.14 -6.87 5.56
C ARG A 117 1.70 -7.40 6.92
N ASN A 118 2.62 -7.55 7.84
CA ASN A 118 2.34 -8.05 9.17
C ASN A 118 2.06 -6.94 10.21
N ASN A 119 2.18 -5.68 9.82
CA ASN A 119 1.94 -4.53 10.69
C ASN A 119 1.29 -3.37 9.93
N SER A 120 0.10 -3.61 9.41
CA SER A 120 -0.68 -2.60 8.69
C SER A 120 -2.17 -2.80 8.91
N MET A 121 -2.85 -1.74 9.32
CA MET A 121 -4.30 -1.64 9.25
C MET A 121 -4.65 -1.12 7.86
N ASP A 122 -5.35 -1.92 7.06
CA ASP A 122 -5.64 -1.61 5.67
C ASP A 122 -6.90 -2.34 5.17
N SER A 123 -7.10 -2.43 3.85
CA SER A 123 -8.32 -3.03 3.27
C SER A 123 -8.60 -4.45 3.73
N ARG A 124 -7.59 -5.20 4.18
CA ARG A 124 -7.79 -6.54 4.75
C ARG A 124 -8.64 -6.51 6.02
N SER A 125 -8.59 -5.41 6.76
CA SER A 125 -9.32 -5.23 8.03
C SER A 125 -10.54 -4.32 7.88
N VAL A 126 -10.45 -3.25 7.07
CA VAL A 126 -11.48 -2.20 6.99
C VAL A 126 -12.28 -2.22 5.69
N GLY A 127 -11.93 -3.10 4.76
CA GLY A 127 -12.55 -3.18 3.45
C GLY A 127 -11.96 -2.22 2.41
N PRO A 128 -12.46 -2.27 1.16
CA PRO A 128 -12.01 -1.41 0.08
C PRO A 128 -12.24 0.07 0.35
N PHE A 129 -11.46 0.91 -0.34
CA PHE A 129 -11.60 2.37 -0.31
C PHE A 129 -12.19 2.86 -1.62
N THR A 130 -13.12 3.79 -1.56
CA THR A 130 -13.67 4.46 -2.74
C THR A 130 -12.72 5.52 -3.29
N ARG A 131 -12.82 5.82 -4.59
CA ARG A 131 -11.93 6.77 -5.29
C ARG A 131 -11.85 8.14 -4.62
N ASP A 132 -12.96 8.63 -4.07
CA ASP A 132 -13.04 9.94 -3.40
C ASP A 132 -12.19 10.02 -2.12
N LYS A 133 -11.86 8.90 -1.51
CA LYS A 133 -10.96 8.84 -0.35
C LYS A 133 -9.50 9.06 -0.70
N ILE A 134 -9.09 8.81 -1.94
CA ILE A 134 -7.70 8.94 -2.42
C ILE A 134 -7.45 10.39 -2.80
N ILE A 135 -6.52 11.04 -2.09
CA ILE A 135 -6.26 12.49 -2.23
C ILE A 135 -4.91 12.83 -2.86
N ALA A 136 -3.98 11.89 -2.89
CA ALA A 136 -2.66 12.09 -3.49
C ALA A 136 -2.10 10.77 -4.03
N LYS A 137 -1.22 10.86 -5.01
CA LYS A 137 -0.56 9.73 -5.67
C LYS A 137 0.93 10.04 -5.82
N GLY A 138 1.76 9.24 -5.18
CA GLY A 138 3.20 9.47 -5.14
C GLY A 138 3.62 10.57 -4.18
N MET A 139 4.87 10.53 -3.76
CA MET A 139 5.43 11.49 -2.82
C MET A 139 6.94 11.61 -2.94
N LEU A 140 7.45 12.81 -2.64
CA LEU A 140 8.88 13.08 -2.49
C LEU A 140 9.24 13.05 -1.01
N ILE A 141 10.12 12.14 -0.64
CA ILE A 141 10.79 12.17 0.67
C ILE A 141 11.93 13.19 0.56
N TYR A 142 11.94 14.20 1.41
CA TYR A 142 12.96 15.25 1.39
C TYR A 142 13.80 15.34 2.66
N SER A 143 13.44 14.60 3.67
CA SER A 143 14.18 14.54 4.95
C SER A 143 14.00 13.15 5.58
N PRO A 144 15.06 12.56 6.12
CA PRO A 144 16.43 13.10 6.19
C PRO A 144 17.11 13.21 4.82
N ILE A 145 18.11 14.08 4.72
CA ILE A 145 18.73 14.45 3.42
C ILE A 145 19.41 13.29 2.70
N ASP A 146 19.90 12.32 3.45
CA ASP A 146 20.55 11.11 2.93
C ASP A 146 19.55 10.09 2.38
N LYS A 147 18.25 10.29 2.59
CA LYS A 147 17.16 9.41 2.13
C LYS A 147 16.24 10.05 1.09
N VAL A 148 16.66 11.18 0.50
CA VAL A 148 15.86 11.87 -0.52
C VAL A 148 15.57 10.93 -1.68
N ARG A 149 14.27 10.72 -1.96
CA ARG A 149 13.80 9.86 -3.04
C ARG A 149 12.35 10.15 -3.39
N TYR A 150 11.95 9.77 -4.59
CA TYR A 150 10.55 9.79 -4.99
C TYR A 150 9.94 8.38 -4.91
N VAL A 151 8.78 8.27 -4.28
CA VAL A 151 8.05 7.01 -4.16
C VAL A 151 6.76 7.12 -4.97
N SER A 152 6.57 6.20 -5.92
CA SER A 152 5.36 6.12 -6.74
C SER A 152 4.81 4.69 -6.78
N ASN A 153 5.07 3.93 -7.85
CA ASN A 153 4.42 2.63 -8.10
C ASN A 153 5.35 1.40 -8.00
N GLY A 154 6.33 1.45 -7.15
CA GLY A 154 7.16 0.27 -6.86
C GLY A 154 8.34 0.05 -7.83
N LYS A 155 8.71 1.10 -8.54
CA LYS A 155 9.94 1.15 -9.31
C LYS A 155 10.93 2.05 -8.63
#